data_e2a4efdbb0b84d760f25095ad26956ef
#
_entry.id   e2a4efdbb0b84d760f25095ad26956ef
#
_cell.length_a   1.000
_cell.length_b   1.000
_cell.length_c   1.000
_cell.angle_alpha   90.00
_cell.angle_beta   90.00
_cell.angle_gamma   90.00
#
_symmetry.space_group_name_H-M   'P 1'
#
loop_
_entity.id
_entity.type
_entity.pdbx_description
1 polymer ?
#
loop_
_entity_poly.entity_id
_entity_poly.type
_entity_poly.pdbx_seq_one_letter_code
_entity_poly.pdbx_strand_id
1 'polypeptide(L)'
;MKNLRYAVVIPAIAGTMLAGFTPAFAGEAAKTQPLNSTNIPAQYAGQPLAWHTCTASDLPTPPPAGAQGIECATYLTPRNWYRTGENIDLTIAVSRLKATGGPATASVITNPGGPGAPGRNFPARLRNQTRLRATQEIVGFDPRGTGKSTNITCGGAIGTGAALDPRDRDRANLNLILDATQYAAHSCQVKSGDLGPLINTDQTVHDIDLLRVLLGRDKINWVGYSAGTWMGAHYAQAFPTRTGRFLLDSSTEFTTTWQKSFDWQPLGFERRWRQDFLPWMAKYDNLYHFGTTGEAARQTYEEVRYALTQKPVDVGGAPLSANELDSHIAGSIYSKRAFIGLADYLVNVRTLTQGSASQQQKTTAAQQVKAEKSASETVGPQPLTVPIDGDSYDASFWTIPCNEGPWTGNRNSVIRQSQKLIDKDLPLLGAGWLIQPCIFWENQPVPLPVLDGHGVPPVLIVQSVHDPATPIEGATRAHRAFANSRMLTITGEGDHGIYAGGNAAVDKVVEGFLVDGTVPNDQSLPGTPLPVPAGA
;
A
#
# COMPACT_ATOMS: atom_id res chain seq x y z
N MET A 1 -20.37 -38.44 21.03
CA MET A 1 -19.13 -39.01 21.56
C MET A 1 -18.37 -39.67 20.43
N LYS A 2 -17.43 -39.01 19.81
CA LYS A 2 -16.30 -39.58 19.05
C LYS A 2 -15.30 -38.45 18.85
N ASN A 3 -14.23 -38.48 19.66
CA ASN A 3 -13.08 -37.61 19.60
C ASN A 3 -12.29 -37.91 18.31
N LEU A 4 -12.17 -36.95 17.43
CA LEU A 4 -11.22 -37.01 16.31
C LEU A 4 -9.98 -36.19 16.71
N ARG A 5 -8.93 -36.91 17.10
CA ARG A 5 -7.58 -36.39 17.30
C ARG A 5 -6.89 -36.37 15.93
N TYR A 6 -6.56 -35.23 15.41
CA TYR A 6 -5.66 -35.13 14.27
C TYR A 6 -4.22 -35.26 14.76
N ALA A 7 -3.60 -36.37 14.41
CA ALA A 7 -2.16 -36.59 14.61
C ALA A 7 -1.41 -35.95 13.45
N VAL A 8 -0.52 -35.01 13.75
CA VAL A 8 0.47 -34.50 12.80
C VAL A 8 1.57 -35.56 12.69
N VAL A 9 1.68 -36.18 11.53
CA VAL A 9 2.77 -37.10 11.20
C VAL A 9 3.89 -36.29 10.57
N ILE A 10 4.99 -36.15 11.28
CA ILE A 10 6.26 -35.62 10.75
C ILE A 10 7.05 -36.81 10.19
N PRO A 11 7.38 -36.86 8.90
CA PRO A 11 8.32 -37.88 8.41
C PRO A 11 9.75 -37.51 8.81
N ALA A 12 10.38 -38.36 9.60
CA ALA A 12 11.81 -38.32 9.83
C ALA A 12 12.53 -38.77 8.55
N ILE A 13 13.29 -37.89 7.94
CA ILE A 13 14.20 -38.23 6.84
C ILE A 13 15.56 -38.50 7.45
N ALA A 14 15.97 -39.77 7.37
CA ALA A 14 17.30 -40.22 7.74
C ALA A 14 18.34 -39.66 6.76
N GLY A 15 19.40 -39.10 7.31
CA GLY A 15 20.51 -38.55 6.53
C GLY A 15 21.30 -39.62 5.80
N THR A 16 21.54 -39.40 4.53
CA THR A 16 22.68 -39.95 3.80
C THR A 16 23.59 -38.82 3.36
N MET A 17 24.79 -38.77 3.92
CA MET A 17 25.86 -37.91 3.43
C MET A 17 26.22 -38.33 2.00
N LEU A 18 26.12 -37.39 1.07
CA LEU A 18 26.75 -37.43 -0.23
C LEU A 18 27.64 -36.22 -0.40
N ALA A 19 28.91 -36.53 -0.68
CA ALA A 19 30.01 -35.59 -0.83
C ALA A 19 29.78 -34.60 -1.98
N GLY A 20 30.31 -33.42 -1.78
CA GLY A 20 30.37 -32.21 -2.55
C GLY A 20 30.37 -32.31 -4.07
N PHE A 21 29.50 -31.45 -4.63
CA PHE A 21 29.76 -30.69 -5.84
C PHE A 21 29.28 -29.28 -5.58
N THR A 22 30.20 -28.37 -5.35
CA THR A 22 29.95 -26.93 -5.44
C THR A 22 29.98 -26.54 -6.91
N PRO A 23 28.88 -26.10 -7.52
CA PRO A 23 29.00 -25.32 -8.73
C PRO A 23 29.41 -23.91 -8.31
N ALA A 24 30.64 -23.55 -8.64
CA ALA A 24 31.09 -22.17 -8.61
C ALA A 24 30.31 -21.39 -9.68
N PHE A 25 29.21 -20.82 -9.33
CA PHE A 25 28.64 -19.69 -10.08
C PHE A 25 29.43 -18.44 -9.67
N ALA A 26 30.58 -18.23 -10.33
CA ALA A 26 31.18 -16.92 -10.41
C ALA A 26 30.23 -16.09 -11.30
N GLY A 27 29.23 -15.51 -10.68
CA GLY A 27 28.44 -14.47 -11.30
C GLY A 27 29.35 -13.27 -11.54
N GLU A 28 29.68 -12.99 -12.81
CA GLU A 28 30.18 -11.68 -13.19
C GLU A 28 29.24 -10.64 -12.58
N ALA A 29 29.78 -9.80 -11.69
CA ALA A 29 29.09 -8.63 -11.19
C ALA A 29 28.65 -7.83 -12.41
N ALA A 30 27.34 -7.83 -12.69
CA ALA A 30 26.76 -7.03 -13.74
C ALA A 30 27.19 -5.58 -13.48
N LYS A 31 28.01 -5.05 -14.37
CA LYS A 31 28.35 -3.62 -14.36
C LYS A 31 27.03 -2.88 -14.45
N THR A 32 26.63 -2.26 -13.37
CA THR A 32 25.48 -1.36 -13.32
C THR A 32 25.74 -0.24 -14.31
N GLN A 33 25.10 -0.30 -15.48
CA GLN A 33 25.07 0.85 -16.37
C GLN A 33 24.21 1.93 -15.70
N PRO A 34 24.61 3.20 -15.81
CA PRO A 34 23.79 4.29 -15.27
C PRO A 34 22.40 4.25 -15.91
N LEU A 35 21.36 4.49 -15.10
CA LEU A 35 19.93 4.60 -15.46
C LEU A 35 19.62 5.53 -16.67
N ASN A 36 20.60 6.24 -17.21
CA ASN A 36 20.44 7.32 -18.20
C ASN A 36 20.43 6.91 -19.67
N SER A 37 20.53 5.63 -20.03
CA SER A 37 20.57 5.21 -21.44
C SER A 37 19.44 4.24 -21.78
N THR A 38 18.24 4.74 -21.93
CA THR A 38 17.14 3.95 -22.48
C THR A 38 17.02 4.17 -23.97
N ASN A 39 17.77 3.44 -24.75
CA ASN A 39 17.32 3.10 -26.09
C ASN A 39 16.25 2.02 -25.94
N ILE A 40 14.99 2.45 -25.87
CA ILE A 40 13.87 1.51 -25.93
C ILE A 40 13.95 0.77 -27.27
N PRO A 41 14.07 -0.58 -27.27
CA PRO A 41 14.15 -1.32 -28.54
C PRO A 41 12.93 -1.03 -29.43
N ALA A 42 13.15 -0.92 -30.74
CA ALA A 42 12.13 -0.52 -31.70
C ALA A 42 10.87 -1.41 -31.64
N GLN A 43 11.04 -2.70 -31.36
CA GLN A 43 9.94 -3.65 -31.23
C GLN A 43 8.96 -3.28 -30.10
N TYR A 44 9.44 -2.70 -29.00
CA TYR A 44 8.58 -2.22 -27.92
C TYR A 44 8.05 -0.82 -28.19
N ALA A 45 8.90 0.08 -28.69
CA ALA A 45 8.51 1.46 -28.97
C ALA A 45 7.49 1.60 -30.13
N GLY A 46 7.46 0.65 -31.06
CA GLY A 46 6.59 0.67 -32.24
C GLY A 46 5.23 -0.03 -32.05
N GLN A 47 4.96 -0.66 -30.92
CA GLN A 47 3.69 -1.35 -30.71
C GLN A 47 2.53 -0.37 -30.49
N PRO A 48 1.32 -0.65 -30.98
CA PRO A 48 0.16 0.19 -30.74
C PRO A 48 -0.47 -0.11 -29.38
N LEU A 49 -1.05 0.91 -28.71
CA LEU A 49 -1.98 0.73 -27.63
C LEU A 49 -3.40 0.51 -28.22
N ALA A 50 -3.85 -0.75 -28.25
CA ALA A 50 -5.16 -1.11 -28.80
C ALA A 50 -6.26 -0.83 -27.76
N TRP A 51 -6.67 0.43 -27.62
CA TRP A 51 -7.69 0.87 -26.68
C TRP A 51 -9.07 0.31 -27.02
N HIS A 52 -9.74 -0.26 -26.00
CA HIS A 52 -11.11 -0.73 -26.07
C HIS A 52 -11.88 -0.31 -24.81
N THR A 53 -13.20 -0.30 -24.86
CA THR A 53 -14.02 -0.10 -23.66
C THR A 53 -13.74 -1.22 -22.67
N CYS A 54 -13.37 -0.88 -21.43
CA CYS A 54 -13.09 -1.90 -20.42
C CYS A 54 -14.30 -2.82 -20.21
N THR A 55 -14.04 -4.11 -20.12
CA THR A 55 -15.03 -5.17 -19.86
C THR A 55 -14.99 -5.58 -18.37
N ALA A 56 -15.88 -6.45 -17.96
CA ALA A 56 -15.86 -7.05 -16.62
C ALA A 56 -14.59 -7.87 -16.33
N SER A 57 -13.89 -8.34 -17.37
CA SER A 57 -12.60 -9.01 -17.21
C SER A 57 -11.44 -8.04 -16.98
N ASP A 58 -11.61 -6.78 -17.37
CA ASP A 58 -10.59 -5.74 -17.20
C ASP A 58 -10.69 -5.04 -15.84
N LEU A 59 -11.90 -4.85 -15.35
CA LEU A 59 -12.19 -4.11 -14.12
C LEU A 59 -12.74 -5.08 -13.03
N PRO A 60 -12.70 -4.68 -11.75
CA PRO A 60 -13.38 -5.43 -10.69
C PRO A 60 -14.88 -5.53 -10.93
N THR A 61 -15.50 -6.53 -10.31
CA THR A 61 -16.96 -6.69 -10.33
C THR A 61 -17.49 -6.57 -8.89
N PRO A 62 -18.31 -5.54 -8.59
CA PRO A 62 -18.76 -4.46 -9.48
C PRO A 62 -17.65 -3.46 -9.86
N PRO A 63 -17.75 -2.79 -11.01
CA PRO A 63 -16.82 -1.73 -11.36
C PRO A 63 -16.84 -0.61 -10.32
N PRO A 64 -15.68 0.02 -10.03
CA PRO A 64 -15.63 1.11 -9.06
C PRO A 64 -16.48 2.30 -9.51
N ALA A 65 -17.00 3.05 -8.54
CA ALA A 65 -17.68 4.29 -8.82
C ALA A 65 -16.79 5.22 -9.67
N GLY A 66 -17.34 5.77 -10.75
CA GLY A 66 -16.57 6.61 -11.67
C GLY A 66 -15.83 5.85 -12.79
N ALA A 67 -16.00 4.53 -12.93
CA ALA A 67 -15.34 3.75 -13.99
C ALA A 67 -15.98 3.90 -15.39
N GLN A 68 -17.13 4.57 -15.52
CA GLN A 68 -17.82 4.73 -16.81
C GLN A 68 -16.92 5.43 -17.84
N GLY A 69 -16.81 4.86 -19.04
CA GLY A 69 -16.03 5.44 -20.15
C GLY A 69 -14.50 5.36 -19.96
N ILE A 70 -14.04 4.53 -19.02
CA ILE A 70 -12.62 4.13 -18.98
C ILE A 70 -12.37 3.15 -20.14
N GLU A 71 -11.28 3.37 -20.84
CA GLU A 71 -10.77 2.46 -21.88
C GLU A 71 -9.57 1.68 -21.32
N CYS A 72 -9.44 0.44 -21.74
CA CYS A 72 -8.38 -0.49 -21.36
C CYS A 72 -7.52 -0.87 -22.57
N ALA A 73 -6.27 -1.19 -22.30
CA ALA A 73 -5.32 -1.73 -23.27
C ALA A 73 -4.24 -2.53 -22.53
N THR A 74 -3.40 -3.20 -23.30
CA THR A 74 -2.16 -3.81 -22.82
C THR A 74 -1.01 -3.45 -23.73
N TYR A 75 0.22 -3.53 -23.21
CA TYR A 75 1.44 -3.47 -24.01
C TYR A 75 2.47 -4.47 -23.51
N LEU A 76 3.40 -4.83 -24.36
CA LEU A 76 4.50 -5.72 -24.02
C LEU A 76 5.70 -4.90 -23.55
N THR A 77 6.40 -5.42 -22.56
CA THR A 77 7.66 -4.87 -22.05
C THR A 77 8.66 -6.01 -21.86
N PRO A 78 9.99 -5.79 -21.98
CA PRO A 78 10.94 -6.85 -21.73
C PRO A 78 10.87 -7.30 -20.27
N ARG A 79 11.01 -8.59 -20.04
CA ARG A 79 11.12 -9.14 -18.70
C ARG A 79 12.22 -8.44 -17.89
N ASN A 80 13.37 -8.21 -18.53
CA ASN A 80 14.52 -7.53 -17.95
C ASN A 80 15.02 -6.42 -18.89
N TRP A 81 14.92 -5.17 -18.46
CA TRP A 81 15.34 -4.00 -19.22
C TRP A 81 16.84 -3.95 -19.52
N TYR A 82 17.67 -4.68 -18.76
CA TYR A 82 19.10 -4.79 -19.00
C TYR A 82 19.50 -5.99 -19.88
N ARG A 83 18.51 -6.81 -20.29
CA ARG A 83 18.69 -8.01 -21.11
C ARG A 83 17.57 -8.13 -22.16
N THR A 84 17.30 -7.06 -22.85
CA THR A 84 16.20 -7.00 -23.85
C THR A 84 16.33 -7.99 -25.00
N GLY A 85 17.53 -8.51 -25.26
CA GLY A 85 17.78 -9.54 -26.27
C GLY A 85 17.36 -10.96 -25.89
N GLU A 86 16.91 -11.21 -24.66
CA GLU A 86 16.39 -12.53 -24.25
C GLU A 86 15.05 -12.86 -24.92
N ASN A 87 14.34 -11.86 -25.47
CA ASN A 87 13.02 -11.99 -26.11
C ASN A 87 11.97 -12.67 -25.23
N ILE A 88 12.01 -12.36 -23.93
CA ILE A 88 11.01 -12.77 -22.95
C ILE A 88 10.24 -11.53 -22.54
N ASP A 89 8.95 -11.52 -22.83
CA ASP A 89 8.09 -10.36 -22.64
C ASP A 89 7.17 -10.52 -21.44
N LEU A 90 6.84 -9.39 -20.82
CA LEU A 90 5.77 -9.25 -19.86
C LEU A 90 4.64 -8.44 -20.51
N THR A 91 3.42 -8.70 -20.07
CA THR A 91 2.26 -7.86 -20.41
C THR A 91 2.03 -6.85 -19.28
N ILE A 92 1.89 -5.57 -19.65
CA ILE A 92 1.46 -4.52 -18.74
C ILE A 92 0.06 -4.08 -19.12
N ALA A 93 -0.85 -4.11 -18.15
CA ALA A 93 -2.24 -3.71 -18.32
C ALA A 93 -2.40 -2.23 -17.94
N VAL A 94 -3.06 -1.48 -18.82
CA VAL A 94 -3.29 -0.04 -18.67
C VAL A 94 -4.74 0.32 -18.87
N SER A 95 -5.13 1.47 -18.35
CA SER A 95 -6.42 2.10 -18.59
C SER A 95 -6.25 3.59 -18.84
N ARG A 96 -7.27 4.21 -19.44
CA ARG A 96 -7.32 5.66 -19.54
C ARG A 96 -8.73 6.22 -19.41
N LEU A 97 -8.79 7.40 -18.85
CA LEU A 97 -9.96 8.27 -18.87
C LEU A 97 -9.61 9.47 -19.76
N LYS A 98 -10.26 9.58 -20.91
CA LYS A 98 -9.99 10.64 -21.91
C LYS A 98 -10.18 12.04 -21.35
N ALA A 99 -9.46 13.00 -21.91
CA ALA A 99 -9.76 14.41 -21.73
C ALA A 99 -11.19 14.74 -22.22
N THR A 100 -11.82 15.73 -21.61
CA THR A 100 -13.22 16.11 -21.93
C THR A 100 -13.33 17.27 -22.90
N GLY A 101 -12.28 18.08 -23.05
CA GLY A 101 -12.26 19.26 -23.92
C GLY A 101 -11.70 19.02 -25.33
N GLY A 102 -11.49 17.76 -25.73
CA GLY A 102 -10.92 17.38 -27.02
C GLY A 102 -9.69 16.48 -26.91
N PRO A 103 -8.82 16.46 -27.92
CA PRO A 103 -7.58 15.69 -27.84
C PRO A 103 -6.72 16.12 -26.66
N ALA A 104 -6.23 15.15 -25.89
CA ALA A 104 -5.42 15.42 -24.72
C ALA A 104 -4.09 16.09 -25.07
N THR A 105 -3.75 17.20 -24.44
CA THR A 105 -2.46 17.90 -24.59
C THR A 105 -1.37 17.30 -23.72
N ALA A 106 -1.73 16.57 -22.66
CA ALA A 106 -0.80 15.88 -21.77
C ALA A 106 -1.45 14.59 -21.21
N SER A 107 -0.63 13.72 -20.67
CA SER A 107 -1.08 12.52 -19.97
C SER A 107 -0.61 12.57 -18.51
N VAL A 108 -1.55 12.36 -17.58
CA VAL A 108 -1.27 12.15 -16.15
C VAL A 108 -1.27 10.66 -15.88
N ILE A 109 -0.13 10.10 -15.56
CA ILE A 109 -0.05 8.71 -15.10
C ILE A 109 -0.30 8.69 -13.60
N THR A 110 -1.11 7.74 -13.14
CA THR A 110 -1.53 7.62 -11.75
C THR A 110 -1.08 6.31 -11.13
N ASN A 111 -0.72 6.34 -9.84
CA ASN A 111 -0.39 5.15 -9.08
C ASN A 111 -0.91 5.26 -7.64
N PRO A 112 -1.68 4.25 -7.15
CA PRO A 112 -2.24 4.26 -5.80
C PRO A 112 -1.22 3.99 -4.70
N GLY A 113 -0.08 3.40 -5.01
CA GLY A 113 0.95 3.01 -4.05
C GLY A 113 0.98 1.52 -3.74
N GLY A 114 0.83 1.18 -2.51
CA GLY A 114 1.02 -0.15 -1.96
C GLY A 114 2.32 -0.22 -1.16
N PRO A 115 3.46 -0.69 -1.69
CA PRO A 115 3.86 -0.85 -3.10
C PRO A 115 3.15 -1.98 -3.84
N GLY A 116 3.14 -1.91 -5.17
CA GLY A 116 2.61 -2.99 -6.01
C GLY A 116 1.09 -3.04 -6.13
N ALA A 117 0.35 -2.04 -5.65
CA ALA A 117 -1.11 -2.02 -5.83
C ALA A 117 -1.49 -1.83 -7.31
N PRO A 118 -2.53 -2.56 -7.79
CA PRO A 118 -3.02 -2.40 -9.15
C PRO A 118 -3.65 -1.01 -9.35
N GLY A 119 -3.26 -0.32 -10.43
CA GLY A 119 -3.61 1.09 -10.66
C GLY A 119 -4.60 1.34 -11.77
N ARG A 120 -5.03 0.33 -12.54
CA ARG A 120 -5.94 0.52 -13.69
C ARG A 120 -7.28 1.14 -13.34
N ASN A 121 -7.77 0.95 -12.12
CA ASN A 121 -9.03 1.56 -11.67
C ASN A 121 -8.85 2.98 -11.16
N PHE A 122 -7.63 3.41 -10.95
CA PHE A 122 -7.32 4.66 -10.27
C PHE A 122 -7.72 5.93 -11.04
N PRO A 123 -7.78 5.95 -12.38
CA PRO A 123 -8.36 7.09 -13.11
C PRO A 123 -9.78 7.46 -12.68
N ALA A 124 -10.58 6.50 -12.18
CA ALA A 124 -11.92 6.74 -11.65
C ALA A 124 -11.92 7.74 -10.48
N ARG A 125 -10.91 7.73 -9.61
CA ARG A 125 -10.74 8.65 -8.48
C ARG A 125 -10.65 10.11 -8.94
N LEU A 126 -10.00 10.35 -10.06
CA LEU A 126 -9.78 11.70 -10.60
C LEU A 126 -10.88 12.14 -11.57
N ARG A 127 -11.96 11.37 -11.72
CA ARG A 127 -13.05 11.66 -12.67
C ARG A 127 -13.65 13.05 -12.48
N ASN A 128 -13.82 13.47 -11.25
CA ASN A 128 -14.47 14.73 -10.90
C ASN A 128 -13.51 15.94 -10.92
N GLN A 129 -12.24 15.72 -11.23
CA GLN A 129 -11.25 16.79 -11.40
C GLN A 129 -11.42 17.41 -12.79
N THR A 130 -12.49 18.17 -12.97
CA THR A 130 -12.97 18.65 -14.28
C THR A 130 -11.96 19.53 -14.99
N ARG A 131 -11.25 20.38 -14.24
CA ARG A 131 -10.21 21.26 -14.77
C ARG A 131 -9.02 20.48 -15.30
N LEU A 132 -8.53 19.48 -14.54
CA LEU A 132 -7.47 18.58 -14.98
C LEU A 132 -7.89 17.85 -16.25
N ARG A 133 -9.09 17.27 -16.24
CA ARG A 133 -9.64 16.50 -17.35
C ARG A 133 -10.00 17.32 -18.58
N ALA A 134 -10.13 18.62 -18.46
CA ALA A 134 -10.42 19.45 -19.65
C ALA A 134 -9.34 19.30 -20.73
N THR A 135 -8.07 19.17 -20.32
CA THR A 135 -6.93 19.15 -21.25
C THR A 135 -6.05 17.90 -21.17
N GLN A 136 -6.18 17.09 -20.09
CA GLN A 136 -5.29 15.96 -19.85
C GLN A 136 -6.09 14.65 -19.77
N GLU A 137 -5.58 13.60 -20.37
CA GLU A 137 -6.04 12.25 -20.12
C GLU A 137 -5.43 11.71 -18.83
N ILE A 138 -6.17 10.87 -18.12
CA ILE A 138 -5.71 10.24 -16.89
C ILE A 138 -5.46 8.76 -17.19
N VAL A 139 -4.24 8.31 -16.96
CA VAL A 139 -3.80 6.95 -17.28
C VAL A 139 -3.50 6.19 -16.00
N GLY A 140 -4.08 5.02 -15.85
CA GLY A 140 -3.76 4.06 -14.80
C GLY A 140 -3.06 2.84 -15.37
N PHE A 141 -2.25 2.18 -14.57
CA PHE A 141 -1.61 0.93 -14.97
C PHE A 141 -1.44 0.00 -13.77
N ASP A 142 -1.42 -1.28 -14.04
CA ASP A 142 -1.02 -2.28 -13.06
C ASP A 142 0.49 -2.49 -13.24
N PRO A 143 1.32 -2.24 -12.21
CA PRO A 143 2.75 -2.53 -12.29
C PRO A 143 3.02 -4.00 -12.62
N ARG A 144 4.22 -4.29 -13.17
CA ARG A 144 4.70 -5.68 -13.27
C ARG A 144 4.56 -6.38 -11.92
N GLY A 145 4.11 -7.61 -11.92
CA GLY A 145 3.91 -8.42 -10.72
C GLY A 145 2.48 -8.46 -10.20
N THR A 146 1.59 -7.56 -10.60
CA THR A 146 0.26 -7.44 -10.00
C THR A 146 -0.88 -7.18 -10.99
N GLY A 147 -2.10 -7.32 -10.51
CA GLY A 147 -3.33 -6.98 -11.23
C GLY A 147 -3.53 -7.82 -12.48
N LYS A 148 -3.80 -7.17 -13.62
CA LYS A 148 -3.92 -7.81 -14.94
C LYS A 148 -2.63 -7.74 -15.76
N SER A 149 -1.56 -7.19 -15.20
CA SER A 149 -0.21 -7.35 -15.74
C SER A 149 0.31 -8.76 -15.47
N THR A 150 1.47 -9.12 -16.04
CA THR A 150 2.12 -10.40 -15.70
C THR A 150 2.41 -10.45 -14.21
N ASN A 151 1.83 -11.43 -13.52
CA ASN A 151 1.79 -11.55 -12.07
C ASN A 151 2.92 -12.38 -11.48
N ILE A 152 3.18 -12.16 -10.20
CA ILE A 152 3.90 -13.05 -9.29
C ILE A 152 2.96 -13.60 -8.22
N THR A 153 3.43 -14.55 -7.43
CA THR A 153 2.66 -15.18 -6.35
C THR A 153 3.55 -15.64 -5.21
N CYS A 154 3.03 -15.65 -4.01
CA CYS A 154 3.61 -16.35 -2.85
C CYS A 154 2.93 -17.70 -2.57
N GLY A 155 2.02 -18.15 -3.45
CA GLY A 155 1.25 -19.39 -3.28
C GLY A 155 0.29 -19.36 -2.10
N GLY A 156 -0.23 -18.19 -1.74
CA GLY A 156 -1.13 -17.98 -0.60
C GLY A 156 -0.44 -17.94 0.78
N ALA A 157 0.88 -17.96 0.83
CA ALA A 157 1.66 -18.07 2.08
C ALA A 157 1.88 -16.73 2.81
N ILE A 158 0.93 -15.79 2.78
CA ILE A 158 1.17 -14.38 3.16
C ILE A 158 0.58 -14.00 4.53
N GLY A 159 0.13 -14.90 5.32
CA GLY A 159 -0.45 -14.54 6.62
C GLY A 159 0.19 -15.29 7.78
N THR A 160 0.28 -14.65 8.93
CA THR A 160 0.63 -15.32 10.19
C THR A 160 -0.55 -16.05 10.82
N GLY A 161 -1.76 -15.85 10.27
CA GLY A 161 -3.01 -16.42 10.80
C GLY A 161 -3.59 -15.63 11.99
N ALA A 162 -4.90 -15.69 12.12
CA ALA A 162 -5.66 -14.98 13.17
C ALA A 162 -5.30 -15.42 14.60
N ALA A 163 -4.77 -16.63 14.77
CA ALA A 163 -4.46 -17.21 16.08
C ALA A 163 -3.14 -16.71 16.70
N LEU A 164 -2.26 -16.09 15.92
CA LEU A 164 -0.95 -15.62 16.37
C LEU A 164 -1.03 -14.11 16.70
N ASP A 165 -1.14 -13.80 17.98
CA ASP A 165 -1.19 -12.40 18.46
C ASP A 165 0.22 -11.87 18.73
N PRO A 166 0.73 -10.85 18.00
CA PRO A 166 2.05 -10.29 18.25
C PRO A 166 2.16 -9.55 19.60
N ARG A 167 1.05 -9.22 20.28
CA ARG A 167 1.09 -8.70 21.67
C ARG A 167 1.27 -9.80 22.71
N ASP A 168 1.02 -11.06 22.37
CA ASP A 168 1.46 -12.20 23.19
C ASP A 168 2.98 -12.37 23.02
N ARG A 169 3.72 -11.98 24.04
CA ARG A 169 5.19 -11.98 24.07
C ARG A 169 5.80 -13.31 24.50
N ASP A 170 4.99 -14.36 24.62
CA ASP A 170 5.53 -15.70 24.83
C ASP A 170 6.48 -16.08 23.70
N ARG A 171 7.61 -16.68 24.09
CA ARG A 171 8.68 -16.99 23.13
C ARG A 171 8.24 -17.99 22.06
N ALA A 172 7.36 -18.92 22.40
CA ALA A 172 6.86 -19.90 21.43
C ALA A 172 5.95 -19.20 20.40
N ASN A 173 5.04 -18.31 20.84
CA ASN A 173 4.20 -17.51 19.95
C ASN A 173 5.03 -16.63 19.01
N LEU A 174 6.02 -15.89 19.54
CA LEU A 174 6.88 -15.04 18.70
C LEU A 174 7.69 -15.86 17.69
N ASN A 175 8.16 -17.06 18.06
CA ASN A 175 8.84 -17.94 17.14
C ASN A 175 7.92 -18.43 16.02
N LEU A 176 6.68 -18.82 16.32
CA LEU A 176 5.70 -19.24 15.32
C LEU A 176 5.38 -18.10 14.32
N ILE A 177 5.23 -16.85 14.80
CA ILE A 177 5.06 -15.68 13.93
C ILE A 177 6.26 -15.54 12.99
N LEU A 178 7.49 -15.66 13.50
CA LEU A 178 8.69 -15.52 12.69
C LEU A 178 8.90 -16.70 11.74
N ASP A 179 8.50 -17.92 12.12
CA ASP A 179 8.53 -19.08 11.24
C ASP A 179 7.56 -18.91 10.07
N ALA A 180 6.33 -18.43 10.35
CA ALA A 180 5.36 -18.09 9.31
C ALA A 180 5.87 -16.96 8.39
N THR A 181 6.50 -15.93 8.96
CA THR A 181 7.10 -14.82 8.19
C THR A 181 8.23 -15.29 7.28
N GLN A 182 9.10 -16.16 7.79
CA GLN A 182 10.20 -16.77 7.02
C GLN A 182 9.67 -17.67 5.90
N TYR A 183 8.64 -18.46 6.21
CA TYR A 183 7.98 -19.31 5.22
C TYR A 183 7.35 -18.47 4.10
N ALA A 184 6.67 -17.39 4.44
CA ALA A 184 6.11 -16.47 3.45
C ALA A 184 7.20 -15.87 2.55
N ALA A 185 8.30 -15.37 3.13
CA ALA A 185 9.43 -14.83 2.38
C ALA A 185 10.02 -15.84 1.39
N HIS A 186 10.27 -17.06 1.86
CA HIS A 186 10.80 -18.15 1.01
C HIS A 186 9.79 -18.55 -0.07
N SER A 187 8.49 -18.69 0.28
CA SER A 187 7.45 -19.05 -0.69
C SER A 187 7.33 -18.01 -1.80
N CYS A 188 7.36 -16.71 -1.47
CA CYS A 188 7.34 -15.63 -2.47
C CYS A 188 8.51 -15.75 -3.46
N GLN A 189 9.73 -16.00 -2.97
CA GLN A 189 10.89 -16.13 -3.84
C GLN A 189 10.81 -17.34 -4.74
N VAL A 190 10.45 -18.52 -4.19
CA VAL A 190 10.38 -19.77 -4.94
C VAL A 190 9.22 -19.75 -5.96
N LYS A 191 8.04 -19.29 -5.55
CA LYS A 191 6.84 -19.30 -6.40
C LYS A 191 6.87 -18.24 -7.49
N SER A 192 7.51 -17.09 -7.25
CA SER A 192 7.69 -16.06 -8.26
C SER A 192 8.81 -16.37 -9.27
N GLY A 193 9.66 -17.37 -8.99
CA GLY A 193 10.71 -17.87 -9.89
C GLY A 193 11.61 -16.75 -10.42
N ASP A 194 12.04 -16.88 -11.68
CA ASP A 194 12.95 -15.94 -12.33
C ASP A 194 12.39 -14.51 -12.50
N LEU A 195 11.07 -14.35 -12.39
CA LEU A 195 10.44 -13.04 -12.46
C LEU A 195 10.56 -12.28 -11.13
N GLY A 196 10.52 -13.00 -10.01
CA GLY A 196 10.55 -12.41 -8.66
C GLY A 196 11.61 -11.32 -8.49
N PRO A 197 12.89 -11.56 -8.78
CA PRO A 197 13.97 -10.56 -8.64
C PRO A 197 13.80 -9.31 -9.52
N LEU A 198 12.99 -9.39 -10.58
CA LEU A 198 12.73 -8.31 -11.54
C LEU A 198 11.46 -7.50 -11.22
N ILE A 199 10.81 -7.80 -10.11
CA ILE A 199 9.69 -7.01 -9.56
C ILE A 199 10.28 -5.99 -8.59
N ASN A 200 10.62 -4.81 -9.12
CA ASN A 200 11.24 -3.72 -8.38
C ASN A 200 10.99 -2.38 -9.09
N THR A 201 11.26 -1.28 -8.38
CA THR A 201 11.04 0.09 -8.89
C THR A 201 11.89 0.40 -10.11
N ASP A 202 13.14 -0.06 -10.16
CA ASP A 202 14.05 0.17 -11.28
C ASP A 202 13.46 -0.36 -12.61
N GLN A 203 13.03 -1.59 -12.63
CA GLN A 203 12.39 -2.18 -13.82
C GLN A 203 11.05 -1.50 -14.15
N THR A 204 10.26 -1.12 -13.13
CA THR A 204 8.94 -0.52 -13.32
C THR A 204 9.03 0.90 -13.88
N VAL A 205 10.01 1.72 -13.49
CA VAL A 205 10.15 3.07 -14.07
C VAL A 205 10.50 3.04 -15.56
N HIS A 206 11.17 1.99 -16.02
CA HIS A 206 11.40 1.76 -17.44
C HIS A 206 10.12 1.35 -18.19
N ASP A 207 9.24 0.55 -17.56
CA ASP A 207 7.91 0.25 -18.12
C ASP A 207 7.07 1.52 -18.28
N ILE A 208 7.14 2.42 -17.28
CA ILE A 208 6.45 3.71 -17.35
C ILE A 208 7.02 4.59 -18.47
N ASP A 209 8.34 4.57 -18.67
CA ASP A 209 8.93 5.35 -19.77
C ASP A 209 8.57 4.80 -21.15
N LEU A 210 8.45 3.48 -21.29
CA LEU A 210 7.88 2.87 -22.49
C LEU A 210 6.42 3.32 -22.68
N LEU A 211 5.60 3.30 -21.63
CA LEU A 211 4.22 3.79 -21.70
C LEU A 211 4.16 5.26 -22.16
N ARG A 212 5.06 6.13 -21.68
CA ARG A 212 5.20 7.51 -22.17
C ARG A 212 5.39 7.56 -23.69
N VAL A 213 6.28 6.73 -24.22
CA VAL A 213 6.54 6.65 -25.68
C VAL A 213 5.29 6.18 -26.43
N LEU A 214 4.61 5.14 -25.94
CA LEU A 214 3.41 4.59 -26.55
C LEU A 214 2.21 5.56 -26.52
N LEU A 215 2.18 6.46 -25.54
CA LEU A 215 1.22 7.57 -25.47
C LEU A 215 1.60 8.75 -26.38
N GLY A 216 2.77 8.70 -27.06
CA GLY A 216 3.27 9.78 -27.90
C GLY A 216 3.62 11.05 -27.13
N ARG A 217 4.15 10.93 -25.92
CA ARG A 217 4.45 12.07 -25.06
C ARG A 217 5.95 12.30 -24.90
N ASP A 218 6.39 13.56 -25.02
CA ASP A 218 7.76 13.94 -24.66
C ASP A 218 7.98 13.88 -23.15
N LYS A 219 6.96 14.28 -22.39
CA LYS A 219 6.93 14.26 -20.92
C LYS A 219 5.59 13.73 -20.43
N ILE A 220 5.60 13.12 -19.24
CA ILE A 220 4.38 12.74 -18.52
C ILE A 220 4.20 13.60 -17.28
N ASN A 221 2.96 13.80 -16.88
CA ASN A 221 2.60 14.24 -15.55
C ASN A 221 2.31 13.02 -14.66
N TRP A 222 2.39 13.21 -13.36
CA TRP A 222 2.25 12.14 -12.38
C TRP A 222 1.35 12.53 -11.22
N VAL A 223 0.52 11.60 -10.77
CA VAL A 223 -0.20 11.67 -9.51
C VAL A 223 0.02 10.35 -8.79
N GLY A 224 0.93 10.34 -7.81
CA GLY A 224 1.23 9.18 -6.99
C GLY A 224 0.83 9.39 -5.55
N TYR A 225 0.18 8.37 -4.98
CA TYR A 225 -0.19 8.33 -3.57
C TYR A 225 0.65 7.28 -2.85
N SER A 226 1.00 7.53 -1.57
CA SER A 226 1.69 6.52 -0.76
C SER A 226 2.98 6.04 -1.43
N ALA A 227 3.17 4.73 -1.60
CA ALA A 227 4.31 4.17 -2.35
C ALA A 227 4.36 4.62 -3.83
N GLY A 228 3.29 5.19 -4.38
CA GLY A 228 3.32 5.86 -5.69
C GLY A 228 4.18 7.12 -5.70
N THR A 229 4.45 7.72 -4.53
CA THR A 229 5.39 8.83 -4.38
C THR A 229 6.84 8.35 -4.50
N TRP A 230 7.14 7.17 -3.97
CA TRP A 230 8.41 6.48 -4.18
C TRP A 230 8.68 6.25 -5.67
N MET A 231 7.72 5.62 -6.35
CA MET A 231 7.84 5.33 -7.78
C MET A 231 7.96 6.60 -8.62
N GLY A 232 7.16 7.64 -8.34
CA GLY A 232 7.22 8.92 -9.04
C GLY A 232 8.55 9.64 -8.84
N ALA A 233 9.09 9.66 -7.62
CA ALA A 233 10.39 10.27 -7.33
C ALA A 233 11.54 9.54 -8.04
N HIS A 234 11.51 8.20 -8.08
CA HIS A 234 12.50 7.41 -8.81
C HIS A 234 12.40 7.63 -10.32
N TYR A 235 11.20 7.68 -10.90
CA TYR A 235 11.02 8.02 -12.31
C TYR A 235 11.58 9.42 -12.61
N ALA A 236 11.24 10.41 -11.79
CA ALA A 236 11.69 11.78 -12.00
C ALA A 236 13.21 11.93 -11.94
N GLN A 237 13.86 11.22 -11.01
CA GLN A 237 15.33 11.20 -10.91
C GLN A 237 15.99 10.44 -12.07
N ALA A 238 15.39 9.33 -12.51
CA ALA A 238 15.92 8.53 -13.64
C ALA A 238 15.75 9.26 -14.98
N PHE A 239 14.65 9.99 -15.16
CA PHE A 239 14.26 10.62 -16.44
C PHE A 239 13.89 12.11 -16.27
N PRO A 240 14.77 12.98 -15.79
CA PRO A 240 14.43 14.36 -15.48
C PRO A 240 13.94 15.15 -16.70
N THR A 241 14.48 14.88 -17.89
CA THR A 241 14.05 15.54 -19.14
C THR A 241 12.68 15.08 -19.65
N ARG A 242 12.20 13.91 -19.18
CA ARG A 242 10.90 13.31 -19.52
C ARG A 242 9.83 13.55 -18.45
N THR A 243 10.24 14.18 -17.34
CA THR A 243 9.40 14.53 -16.20
C THR A 243 8.68 15.85 -16.46
N GLY A 244 7.35 15.82 -16.32
CA GLY A 244 6.46 16.97 -16.34
C GLY A 244 6.16 17.48 -14.94
N ARG A 245 4.89 17.53 -14.56
CA ARG A 245 4.39 18.01 -13.27
C ARG A 245 4.03 16.82 -12.40
N PHE A 246 4.79 16.62 -11.32
CA PHE A 246 4.67 15.43 -10.45
C PHE A 246 4.10 15.82 -9.11
N LEU A 247 2.91 15.29 -8.81
CA LEU A 247 2.26 15.31 -7.50
C LEU A 247 2.61 14.04 -6.74
N LEU A 248 3.11 14.22 -5.52
CA LEU A 248 3.48 13.18 -4.57
C LEU A 248 2.63 13.37 -3.31
N ASP A 249 1.48 12.70 -3.27
CA ASP A 249 0.47 12.84 -2.20
C ASP A 249 0.62 11.74 -1.16
N SER A 250 0.60 12.12 0.12
CA SER A 250 0.85 11.19 1.24
C SER A 250 2.19 10.48 1.07
N SER A 251 3.25 11.29 1.16
CA SER A 251 4.58 10.92 0.71
C SER A 251 5.30 9.96 1.63
N THR A 252 5.84 8.90 1.07
CA THR A 252 6.88 8.09 1.72
C THR A 252 8.15 8.93 1.94
N GLU A 253 9.06 8.48 2.84
CA GLU A 253 10.43 8.99 2.88
C GLU A 253 11.26 8.36 1.74
N PHE A 254 10.99 8.77 0.49
CA PHE A 254 11.58 8.18 -0.72
C PHE A 254 13.09 8.46 -0.88
N THR A 255 13.66 9.31 -0.04
CA THR A 255 15.10 9.65 -0.03
C THR A 255 15.93 8.74 0.88
N THR A 256 15.35 7.64 1.37
CA THR A 256 16.01 6.65 2.23
C THR A 256 15.68 5.22 1.77
N THR A 257 15.95 4.19 2.59
CA THR A 257 15.57 2.80 2.29
C THR A 257 14.12 2.53 2.67
N TRP A 258 13.49 1.53 2.05
CA TRP A 258 12.14 1.08 2.43
C TRP A 258 12.03 0.76 3.93
N GLN A 259 13.01 0.06 4.50
CA GLN A 259 13.01 -0.28 5.92
C GLN A 259 12.87 0.95 6.80
N LYS A 260 13.68 1.99 6.54
CA LYS A 260 13.62 3.24 7.31
C LYS A 260 12.35 4.04 7.05
N SER A 261 11.86 4.03 5.81
CA SER A 261 10.60 4.70 5.46
C SER A 261 9.41 4.08 6.20
N PHE A 262 9.37 2.75 6.32
CA PHE A 262 8.34 2.04 7.07
C PHE A 262 8.44 2.24 8.59
N ASP A 263 9.63 2.47 9.15
CA ASP A 263 9.82 2.63 10.61
C ASP A 263 9.00 3.78 11.23
N TRP A 264 8.45 4.68 10.41
CA TRP A 264 7.53 5.74 10.86
C TRP A 264 6.10 5.27 11.11
N GLN A 265 5.67 4.16 10.50
CA GLN A 265 4.27 3.72 10.52
C GLN A 265 3.72 3.45 11.93
N PRO A 266 4.44 2.76 12.85
CA PRO A 266 3.91 2.56 14.20
C PRO A 266 3.54 3.86 14.91
N LEU A 267 4.33 4.92 14.73
CA LEU A 267 4.02 6.26 15.27
C LEU A 267 2.81 6.89 14.60
N GLY A 268 2.74 6.81 13.26
CA GLY A 268 1.64 7.42 12.49
C GLY A 268 0.28 6.81 12.83
N PHE A 269 0.20 5.47 12.82
CA PHE A 269 -1.03 4.76 13.14
C PHE A 269 -1.48 4.98 14.60
N GLU A 270 -0.56 4.94 15.56
CA GLU A 270 -0.89 5.21 16.96
C GLU A 270 -1.37 6.65 17.15
N ARG A 271 -0.73 7.64 16.48
CA ARG A 271 -1.15 9.04 16.47
C ARG A 271 -2.58 9.18 15.96
N ARG A 272 -2.87 8.63 14.78
CA ARG A 272 -4.19 8.68 14.17
C ARG A 272 -5.26 8.05 15.04
N TRP A 273 -4.95 6.90 15.62
CA TRP A 273 -5.82 6.19 16.56
C TRP A 273 -6.12 7.03 17.79
N ARG A 274 -5.09 7.49 18.49
CA ARG A 274 -5.23 8.11 19.82
C ARG A 274 -5.54 9.61 19.81
N GLN A 275 -5.13 10.33 18.77
CA GLN A 275 -5.31 11.79 18.73
C GLN A 275 -6.48 12.22 17.85
N ASP A 276 -6.91 11.38 16.92
CA ASP A 276 -8.03 11.72 16.03
C ASP A 276 -9.26 10.83 16.30
N PHE A 277 -9.15 9.51 16.14
CA PHE A 277 -10.30 8.62 16.20
C PHE A 277 -10.88 8.49 17.62
N LEU A 278 -10.08 8.14 18.61
CA LEU A 278 -10.59 7.92 19.97
C LEU A 278 -11.20 9.19 20.58
N PRO A 279 -10.60 10.39 20.50
CA PRO A 279 -11.24 11.62 20.94
C PRO A 279 -12.53 11.95 20.17
N TRP A 280 -12.56 11.66 18.84
CA TRP A 280 -13.76 11.81 18.04
C TRP A 280 -14.87 10.86 18.53
N MET A 281 -14.58 9.59 18.77
CA MET A 281 -15.54 8.62 19.28
C MET A 281 -16.07 9.02 20.65
N ALA A 282 -15.19 9.48 21.55
CA ALA A 282 -15.54 9.96 22.88
C ALA A 282 -16.44 11.21 22.84
N LYS A 283 -16.28 12.10 21.87
CA LYS A 283 -17.18 13.25 21.67
C LYS A 283 -18.64 12.82 21.45
N TYR A 284 -18.85 11.65 20.90
CA TYR A 284 -20.17 11.06 20.61
C TYR A 284 -20.49 9.87 21.51
N ASP A 285 -20.03 9.93 22.78
CA ASP A 285 -20.26 8.84 23.76
C ASP A 285 -21.75 8.62 24.07
N ASN A 286 -22.59 9.66 23.89
CA ASN A 286 -24.05 9.51 23.97
C ASN A 286 -24.64 8.53 22.93
N LEU A 287 -23.92 8.25 21.84
CA LEU A 287 -24.30 7.28 20.80
C LEU A 287 -23.55 5.94 20.97
N TYR A 288 -22.25 6.01 21.21
CA TYR A 288 -21.39 4.84 21.19
C TYR A 288 -21.18 4.18 22.54
N HIS A 289 -21.38 4.93 23.65
CA HIS A 289 -21.16 4.47 25.02
C HIS A 289 -19.82 3.77 25.22
N PHE A 290 -18.78 4.30 24.57
CA PHE A 290 -17.45 3.67 24.54
C PHE A 290 -16.44 4.35 25.47
N GLY A 291 -16.80 5.52 26.02
CA GLY A 291 -16.00 6.31 26.96
C GLY A 291 -16.08 7.79 26.65
N THR A 292 -16.19 8.62 27.70
CA THR A 292 -16.37 10.08 27.59
C THR A 292 -15.09 10.86 27.31
N THR A 293 -13.94 10.17 27.27
CA THR A 293 -12.63 10.71 26.89
C THR A 293 -11.91 9.74 25.94
N GLY A 294 -10.96 10.22 25.15
CA GLY A 294 -10.17 9.35 24.28
C GLY A 294 -9.44 8.24 25.06
N GLU A 295 -8.97 8.54 26.27
CA GLU A 295 -8.33 7.53 27.12
C GLU A 295 -9.33 6.51 27.68
N ALA A 296 -10.52 6.92 28.09
CA ALA A 296 -11.57 5.99 28.51
C ALA A 296 -12.01 5.08 27.33
N ALA A 297 -12.14 5.65 26.13
CA ALA A 297 -12.43 4.86 24.94
C ALA A 297 -11.29 3.86 24.61
N ARG A 298 -10.02 4.25 24.83
CA ARG A 298 -8.88 3.35 24.70
C ARG A 298 -8.95 2.19 25.70
N GLN A 299 -9.27 2.48 26.96
CA GLN A 299 -9.42 1.44 27.98
C GLN A 299 -10.53 0.44 27.63
N THR A 300 -11.68 0.92 27.16
CA THR A 300 -12.76 0.05 26.66
C THR A 300 -12.31 -0.83 25.50
N TYR A 301 -11.55 -0.28 24.56
CA TYR A 301 -10.95 -1.07 23.48
C TYR A 301 -10.00 -2.15 24.01
N GLU A 302 -9.12 -1.84 24.97
CA GLU A 302 -8.20 -2.83 25.54
C GLU A 302 -8.96 -3.94 26.31
N GLU A 303 -10.07 -3.64 26.96
CA GLU A 303 -10.94 -4.64 27.58
C GLU A 303 -11.56 -5.59 26.55
N VAL A 304 -12.08 -5.02 25.44
CA VAL A 304 -12.63 -5.81 24.32
C VAL A 304 -11.55 -6.69 23.71
N ARG A 305 -10.38 -6.10 23.45
CA ARG A 305 -9.24 -6.82 22.90
C ARG A 305 -8.80 -7.96 23.82
N TYR A 306 -8.70 -7.70 25.13
CA TYR A 306 -8.36 -8.74 26.11
C TYR A 306 -9.39 -9.87 26.11
N ALA A 307 -10.68 -9.56 26.06
CA ALA A 307 -11.71 -10.60 25.97
C ALA A 307 -11.54 -11.49 24.74
N LEU A 308 -11.15 -10.92 23.60
CA LEU A 308 -10.85 -11.67 22.37
C LEU A 308 -9.61 -12.55 22.49
N THR A 309 -8.58 -12.16 23.28
CA THR A 309 -7.44 -13.04 23.56
C THR A 309 -7.84 -14.26 24.38
N GLN A 310 -8.81 -14.11 25.30
CA GLN A 310 -9.33 -15.22 26.09
C GLN A 310 -10.21 -16.16 25.27
N LYS A 311 -11.04 -15.61 24.40
CA LYS A 311 -11.96 -16.35 23.55
C LYS A 311 -12.30 -15.57 22.29
N PRO A 312 -11.70 -15.90 21.15
CA PRO A 312 -12.14 -15.37 19.87
C PRO A 312 -13.63 -15.64 19.63
N VAL A 313 -14.32 -14.72 18.97
CA VAL A 313 -15.75 -14.84 18.65
C VAL A 313 -15.95 -15.23 17.21
N ASP A 314 -16.97 -16.05 16.93
CA ASP A 314 -17.32 -16.40 15.56
C ASP A 314 -18.16 -15.28 14.92
N VAL A 315 -17.74 -14.82 13.72
CA VAL A 315 -18.47 -13.85 12.91
C VAL A 315 -18.77 -14.46 11.56
N GLY A 316 -19.88 -15.18 11.50
CA GLY A 316 -20.35 -15.78 10.24
C GLY A 316 -19.45 -16.87 9.66
N GLY A 317 -18.86 -17.70 10.53
CA GLY A 317 -18.00 -18.84 10.18
C GLY A 317 -16.50 -18.50 10.16
N ALA A 318 -16.13 -17.25 10.47
CA ALA A 318 -14.74 -16.83 10.62
C ALA A 318 -14.47 -16.36 12.07
N PRO A 319 -13.36 -16.78 12.70
CA PRO A 319 -13.00 -16.31 14.04
C PRO A 319 -12.57 -14.84 13.95
N LEU A 320 -13.08 -14.02 14.87
CA LEU A 320 -12.57 -12.68 15.14
C LEU A 320 -11.66 -12.74 16.36
N SER A 321 -10.39 -12.56 16.17
CA SER A 321 -9.36 -12.53 17.22
C SER A 321 -8.96 -11.10 17.59
N ALA A 322 -8.15 -10.97 18.64
CA ALA A 322 -7.56 -9.68 19.03
C ALA A 322 -6.68 -9.08 17.93
N ASN A 323 -5.93 -9.92 17.22
CA ASN A 323 -5.08 -9.48 16.10
C ASN A 323 -5.89 -8.97 14.90
N GLU A 324 -7.03 -9.61 14.61
CA GLU A 324 -7.92 -9.15 13.54
C GLU A 324 -8.63 -7.84 13.91
N LEU A 325 -8.98 -7.64 15.20
CA LEU A 325 -9.49 -6.35 15.68
C LEU A 325 -8.48 -5.23 15.41
N ASP A 326 -7.22 -5.43 15.81
CA ASP A 326 -6.14 -4.44 15.58
C ASP A 326 -5.95 -4.16 14.09
N SER A 327 -5.95 -5.20 13.26
CA SER A 327 -5.80 -5.08 11.80
C SER A 327 -6.96 -4.30 11.18
N HIS A 328 -8.21 -4.55 11.62
CA HIS A 328 -9.38 -3.82 11.12
C HIS A 328 -9.33 -2.34 11.52
N ILE A 329 -8.92 -2.03 12.76
CA ILE A 329 -8.71 -0.65 13.21
C ILE A 329 -7.66 0.03 12.32
N ALA A 330 -6.49 -0.59 12.15
CA ALA A 330 -5.42 -0.04 11.33
C ALA A 330 -5.89 0.23 9.89
N GLY A 331 -6.60 -0.72 9.27
CA GLY A 331 -7.17 -0.54 7.93
C GLY A 331 -8.18 0.60 7.83
N SER A 332 -9.00 0.81 8.87
CA SER A 332 -10.08 1.80 8.86
C SER A 332 -9.60 3.23 9.10
N ILE A 333 -8.52 3.45 9.86
CA ILE A 333 -8.07 4.81 10.22
C ILE A 333 -7.27 5.53 9.12
N TYR A 334 -7.10 4.92 7.95
CA TYR A 334 -6.56 5.58 6.77
C TYR A 334 -7.41 6.79 6.33
N SER A 335 -8.73 6.74 6.58
CA SER A 335 -9.62 7.83 6.21
C SER A 335 -10.67 8.08 7.28
N LYS A 336 -10.91 9.36 7.60
CA LYS A 336 -12.00 9.77 8.49
C LYS A 336 -13.40 9.36 8.01
N ARG A 337 -13.55 9.08 6.71
CA ARG A 337 -14.83 8.57 6.16
C ARG A 337 -15.22 7.23 6.77
N ALA A 338 -14.26 6.44 7.23
CA ALA A 338 -14.51 5.16 7.89
C ALA A 338 -14.79 5.29 9.40
N PHE A 339 -14.67 6.48 10.01
CA PHE A 339 -14.77 6.63 11.46
C PHE A 339 -16.12 6.19 12.03
N ILE A 340 -17.23 6.51 11.35
CA ILE A 340 -18.57 6.11 11.79
C ILE A 340 -18.68 4.58 11.77
N GLY A 341 -18.35 3.94 10.64
CA GLY A 341 -18.39 2.48 10.53
C GLY A 341 -17.43 1.78 11.51
N LEU A 342 -16.24 2.33 11.73
CA LEU A 342 -15.31 1.79 12.72
C LEU A 342 -15.87 1.88 14.14
N ALA A 343 -16.54 2.99 14.51
CA ALA A 343 -17.16 3.12 15.81
C ALA A 343 -18.30 2.11 16.00
N ASP A 344 -19.16 1.96 14.99
CA ASP A 344 -20.24 0.95 15.00
C ASP A 344 -19.66 -0.48 15.10
N TYR A 345 -18.60 -0.76 14.34
CA TYR A 345 -17.87 -2.03 14.44
C TYR A 345 -17.38 -2.31 15.87
N LEU A 346 -16.70 -1.33 16.52
CA LEU A 346 -16.17 -1.49 17.87
C LEU A 346 -17.28 -1.73 18.91
N VAL A 347 -18.40 -1.02 18.82
CA VAL A 347 -19.58 -1.22 19.68
C VAL A 347 -20.14 -2.64 19.52
N ASN A 348 -20.23 -3.11 18.27
CA ASN A 348 -20.73 -4.46 17.99
C ASN A 348 -19.76 -5.55 18.46
N VAL A 349 -18.45 -5.38 18.27
CA VAL A 349 -17.44 -6.32 18.80
C VAL A 349 -17.50 -6.37 20.33
N ARG A 350 -17.65 -5.21 21.00
CA ARG A 350 -17.86 -5.19 22.46
C ARG A 350 -19.09 -5.99 22.87
N THR A 351 -20.22 -5.85 22.17
CA THR A 351 -21.43 -6.64 22.44
C THR A 351 -21.19 -8.15 22.31
N LEU A 352 -20.39 -8.56 21.33
CA LEU A 352 -20.05 -9.99 21.13
C LEU A 352 -19.21 -10.54 22.29
N THR A 353 -18.35 -9.72 22.90
CA THR A 353 -17.47 -10.13 24.00
C THR A 353 -18.14 -10.06 25.38
N GLN A 354 -19.23 -9.32 25.54
CA GLN A 354 -19.93 -9.16 26.82
C GLN A 354 -20.70 -10.41 27.22
N GLY A 355 -20.49 -10.88 28.46
CA GLY A 355 -21.23 -12.00 29.05
C GLY A 355 -22.73 -11.71 29.26
N SER A 356 -23.08 -10.42 29.53
CA SER A 356 -24.45 -9.97 29.79
C SER A 356 -25.33 -9.84 28.52
N ALA A 357 -24.74 -9.81 27.33
CA ALA A 357 -25.50 -9.68 26.09
C ALA A 357 -26.28 -10.95 25.78
N SER A 358 -27.57 -10.79 25.42
CA SER A 358 -28.43 -11.88 25.02
C SER A 358 -27.98 -12.50 23.69
N GLN A 359 -28.40 -13.73 23.42
CA GLN A 359 -28.06 -14.40 22.15
C GLN A 359 -28.58 -13.61 20.95
N GLN A 360 -29.75 -12.98 21.03
CA GLN A 360 -30.31 -12.14 19.97
C GLN A 360 -29.40 -10.92 19.70
N GLN A 361 -28.93 -10.24 20.73
CA GLN A 361 -28.01 -9.09 20.60
C GLN A 361 -26.70 -9.53 19.93
N LYS A 362 -26.14 -10.67 20.36
CA LYS A 362 -24.91 -11.23 19.76
C LYS A 362 -25.10 -11.61 18.29
N THR A 363 -26.23 -12.20 17.94
CA THR A 363 -26.54 -12.56 16.53
C THR A 363 -26.60 -11.29 15.67
N THR A 364 -27.31 -10.27 16.13
CA THR A 364 -27.40 -8.99 15.43
C THR A 364 -26.03 -8.33 15.29
N ALA A 365 -25.27 -8.27 16.38
CA ALA A 365 -23.91 -7.69 16.37
C ALA A 365 -22.98 -8.42 15.39
N ALA A 366 -23.02 -9.76 15.34
CA ALA A 366 -22.22 -10.54 14.39
C ALA A 366 -22.56 -10.23 12.92
N GLN A 367 -23.85 -10.04 12.62
CA GLN A 367 -24.29 -9.65 11.28
C GLN A 367 -23.78 -8.25 10.91
N GLN A 368 -23.84 -7.31 11.86
CA GLN A 368 -23.35 -5.94 11.66
C GLN A 368 -21.82 -5.90 11.51
N VAL A 369 -21.07 -6.61 12.35
CA VAL A 369 -19.60 -6.75 12.21
C VAL A 369 -19.22 -7.28 10.84
N LYS A 370 -19.95 -8.28 10.34
CA LYS A 370 -19.72 -8.83 8.99
C LYS A 370 -20.01 -7.80 7.90
N ALA A 371 -21.10 -7.06 8.03
CA ALA A 371 -21.46 -6.00 7.09
C ALA A 371 -20.43 -4.87 7.08
N GLU A 372 -19.98 -4.41 8.26
CA GLU A 372 -18.98 -3.35 8.40
C GLU A 372 -17.61 -3.78 7.86
N LYS A 373 -17.17 -5.04 8.09
CA LYS A 373 -15.95 -5.56 7.45
C LYS A 373 -16.05 -5.48 5.92
N SER A 374 -17.16 -5.90 5.35
CA SER A 374 -17.39 -5.82 3.90
C SER A 374 -17.47 -4.39 3.38
N ALA A 375 -18.05 -3.45 4.16
CA ALA A 375 -18.13 -2.03 3.79
C ALA A 375 -16.78 -1.33 3.90
N SER A 376 -15.98 -1.62 4.92
CA SER A 376 -14.66 -1.03 5.12
C SER A 376 -13.67 -1.42 4.01
N GLU A 377 -13.84 -2.59 3.42
CA GLU A 377 -13.13 -3.01 2.21
C GLU A 377 -13.43 -2.10 1.00
N THR A 378 -14.44 -1.23 1.07
CA THR A 378 -14.84 -0.32 0.00
C THR A 378 -14.57 1.16 0.27
N VAL A 379 -14.23 1.57 1.51
CA VAL A 379 -14.15 2.97 1.97
C VAL A 379 -12.71 3.37 2.37
N GLY A 380 -11.86 3.64 1.46
CA GLY A 380 -10.55 4.23 1.76
C GLY A 380 -9.84 4.60 0.47
N PRO A 381 -8.65 5.20 0.52
CA PRO A 381 -7.70 5.04 -0.55
C PRO A 381 -7.17 3.60 -0.46
N GLN A 382 -8.13 2.68 -0.39
CA GLN A 382 -7.86 1.30 -0.60
C GLN A 382 -7.04 1.21 -1.87
N PRO A 383 -5.97 0.44 -1.91
CA PRO A 383 -5.79 -0.35 -3.08
C PRO A 383 -7.18 -0.94 -3.28
N LEU A 384 -7.94 -0.41 -4.26
CA LEU A 384 -9.27 -0.91 -4.59
C LEU A 384 -9.15 -2.41 -4.47
N THR A 385 -9.86 -3.01 -3.50
CA THR A 385 -9.88 -4.46 -3.33
C THR A 385 -10.54 -5.02 -4.56
N VAL A 386 -9.75 -5.05 -5.60
CA VAL A 386 -10.00 -5.87 -6.76
C VAL A 386 -9.92 -7.27 -6.18
N PRO A 387 -10.85 -8.18 -6.46
CA PRO A 387 -10.53 -9.59 -6.41
C PRO A 387 -9.33 -9.78 -7.35
N ILE A 388 -8.16 -9.67 -6.77
CA ILE A 388 -6.90 -9.85 -7.48
C ILE A 388 -6.87 -11.33 -7.80
N ASP A 389 -6.52 -11.69 -9.00
CA ASP A 389 -6.34 -13.08 -9.38
C ASP A 389 -5.25 -13.67 -8.46
N GLY A 390 -5.67 -14.31 -7.37
CA GLY A 390 -4.78 -14.87 -6.35
C GLY A 390 -4.22 -13.84 -5.37
N ASP A 391 -2.94 -14.02 -4.99
CA ASP A 391 -2.21 -13.25 -3.97
C ASP A 391 -1.18 -12.27 -4.57
N SER A 392 -1.34 -11.89 -5.84
CA SER A 392 -0.31 -11.14 -6.58
C SER A 392 -0.03 -9.74 -5.99
N TYR A 393 -1.04 -9.08 -5.43
CA TYR A 393 -0.83 -7.80 -4.75
C TYR A 393 0.02 -7.98 -3.49
N ASP A 394 -0.35 -8.92 -2.62
CA ASP A 394 0.38 -9.20 -1.40
C ASP A 394 1.81 -9.67 -1.70
N ALA A 395 1.96 -10.51 -2.74
CA ALA A 395 3.26 -10.93 -3.24
C ALA A 395 4.10 -9.73 -3.69
N SER A 396 3.54 -8.81 -4.46
CA SER A 396 4.22 -7.60 -4.93
C SER A 396 4.53 -6.64 -3.79
N PHE A 397 3.62 -6.50 -2.80
CA PHE A 397 3.79 -5.63 -1.64
C PHE A 397 5.06 -5.97 -0.85
N TRP A 398 5.40 -7.25 -0.74
CA TRP A 398 6.64 -7.69 -0.08
C TRP A 398 7.83 -7.79 -1.03
N THR A 399 7.62 -8.31 -2.24
CA THR A 399 8.71 -8.53 -3.20
C THR A 399 9.42 -7.25 -3.60
N ILE A 400 8.67 -6.16 -3.85
CA ILE A 400 9.26 -4.87 -4.25
C ILE A 400 10.22 -4.34 -3.18
N PRO A 401 9.80 -4.09 -1.92
CA PRO A 401 10.71 -3.57 -0.91
C PRO A 401 11.85 -4.53 -0.56
N CYS A 402 11.59 -5.86 -0.59
CA CYS A 402 12.61 -6.84 -0.27
C CYS A 402 13.68 -6.96 -1.36
N ASN A 403 13.34 -6.67 -2.61
CA ASN A 403 14.29 -6.61 -3.71
C ASN A 403 15.08 -5.28 -3.76
N GLU A 404 14.71 -4.28 -2.94
CA GLU A 404 15.28 -2.92 -3.02
C GLU A 404 16.04 -2.52 -1.77
N GLY A 405 17.32 -2.23 -1.94
CA GLY A 405 18.18 -1.75 -0.87
C GLY A 405 18.50 -2.81 0.19
N PRO A 406 19.39 -2.49 1.13
CA PRO A 406 19.71 -3.42 2.19
C PRO A 406 18.64 -3.43 3.26
N TRP A 407 18.12 -4.61 3.59
CA TRP A 407 17.37 -4.86 4.82
C TRP A 407 18.33 -5.41 5.87
N THR A 408 18.24 -4.85 7.08
CA THR A 408 19.08 -5.25 8.20
C THR A 408 18.24 -5.84 9.31
N GLY A 409 18.78 -6.85 9.97
CA GLY A 409 18.10 -7.46 11.10
C GLY A 409 18.22 -8.98 11.12
N ASN A 410 17.68 -9.54 12.19
CA ASN A 410 17.51 -10.98 12.40
C ASN A 410 16.34 -11.20 13.37
N ARG A 411 15.94 -12.44 13.59
CA ARG A 411 14.83 -12.81 14.47
C ARG A 411 14.87 -12.08 15.83
N ASN A 412 16.03 -12.05 16.47
CA ASN A 412 16.17 -11.41 17.78
C ASN A 412 16.07 -9.87 17.69
N SER A 413 16.61 -9.26 16.65
CA SER A 413 16.58 -7.80 16.51
C SER A 413 15.14 -7.28 16.25
N VAL A 414 14.35 -7.97 15.42
CA VAL A 414 12.97 -7.55 15.13
C VAL A 414 12.05 -7.76 16.35
N ILE A 415 12.26 -8.82 17.15
CA ILE A 415 11.57 -8.99 18.44
C ILE A 415 11.90 -7.83 19.38
N ARG A 416 13.17 -7.46 19.51
CA ARG A 416 13.57 -6.32 20.37
C ARG A 416 13.04 -4.99 19.85
N GLN A 417 12.99 -4.79 18.53
CA GLN A 417 12.44 -3.57 17.92
C GLN A 417 10.94 -3.47 18.21
N SER A 418 10.19 -4.54 17.98
CA SER A 418 8.78 -4.63 18.31
C SER A 418 8.53 -4.37 19.81
N GLN A 419 9.34 -4.96 20.71
CA GLN A 419 9.21 -4.69 22.15
C GLN A 419 9.44 -3.22 22.48
N LYS A 420 10.46 -2.58 21.91
CA LYS A 420 10.71 -1.13 22.11
C LYS A 420 9.54 -0.25 21.65
N LEU A 421 8.80 -0.66 20.63
CA LEU A 421 7.62 0.06 20.18
C LEU A 421 6.46 -0.09 21.17
N ILE A 422 6.27 -1.29 21.73
CA ILE A 422 5.31 -1.52 22.83
C ILE A 422 5.69 -0.68 24.06
N ASP A 423 6.97 -0.69 24.45
CA ASP A 423 7.48 0.08 25.61
C ASP A 423 7.32 1.60 25.42
N LYS A 424 7.23 2.07 24.17
CA LYS A 424 6.93 3.47 23.81
C LYS A 424 5.43 3.76 23.69
N ASP A 425 4.59 2.84 24.14
CA ASP A 425 3.13 2.94 24.05
C ASP A 425 2.61 3.09 22.59
N LEU A 426 3.21 2.33 21.66
CA LEU A 426 2.82 2.26 20.25
C LEU A 426 2.40 0.82 19.87
N PRO A 427 1.46 0.17 20.59
CA PRO A 427 1.20 -1.25 20.40
C PRO A 427 0.37 -1.59 19.17
N LEU A 428 -0.42 -0.66 18.62
CA LEU A 428 -1.39 -0.96 17.56
C LEU A 428 -0.72 -1.64 16.35
N LEU A 429 0.35 -1.06 15.82
CA LEU A 429 1.18 -1.66 14.78
C LEU A 429 2.54 -2.15 15.29
N GLY A 430 3.04 -1.51 16.35
CA GLY A 430 4.39 -1.78 16.85
C GLY A 430 4.57 -3.20 17.38
N ALA A 431 3.53 -3.82 17.91
CA ALA A 431 3.57 -5.22 18.32
C ALA A 431 3.83 -6.15 17.13
N GLY A 432 3.19 -5.91 15.99
CA GLY A 432 3.39 -6.64 14.74
C GLY A 432 4.67 -6.30 13.98
N TRP A 433 5.46 -5.33 14.45
CA TRP A 433 6.65 -4.84 13.75
C TRP A 433 7.78 -5.87 13.64
N LEU A 434 7.66 -7.02 14.30
CA LEU A 434 8.54 -8.17 14.10
C LEU A 434 8.28 -8.91 12.77
N ILE A 435 7.13 -8.69 12.11
CA ILE A 435 6.76 -9.33 10.85
C ILE A 435 7.46 -8.57 9.71
N GLN A 436 8.71 -8.92 9.44
CA GLN A 436 9.55 -8.31 8.42
C GLN A 436 10.10 -9.39 7.48
N PRO A 437 9.36 -9.79 6.43
CA PRO A 437 9.80 -10.85 5.51
C PRO A 437 11.15 -10.57 4.86
N CYS A 438 11.48 -9.31 4.64
CA CYS A 438 12.70 -8.92 3.95
C CYS A 438 14.01 -9.28 4.70
N ILE A 439 13.97 -9.50 6.02
CA ILE A 439 15.16 -9.99 6.74
C ILE A 439 15.49 -11.46 6.46
N PHE A 440 14.54 -12.17 5.83
CA PHE A 440 14.70 -13.58 5.39
C PHE A 440 14.82 -13.67 3.85
N TRP A 441 14.97 -12.52 3.16
CA TRP A 441 15.06 -12.49 1.71
C TRP A 441 16.48 -12.84 1.25
N GLU A 442 16.61 -13.83 0.37
CA GLU A 442 17.90 -14.37 -0.06
C GLU A 442 18.41 -13.73 -1.36
N ASN A 443 17.53 -13.12 -2.15
CA ASN A 443 17.93 -12.42 -3.37
C ASN A 443 18.83 -11.23 -3.04
N GLN A 444 19.84 -11.00 -3.90
CA GLN A 444 20.66 -9.80 -3.80
C GLN A 444 19.80 -8.57 -4.10
N PRO A 445 19.76 -7.58 -3.20
CA PRO A 445 18.96 -6.39 -3.41
C PRO A 445 19.49 -5.57 -4.58
N VAL A 446 18.55 -5.05 -5.39
CA VAL A 446 18.87 -4.07 -6.44
C VAL A 446 19.20 -2.74 -5.77
N PRO A 447 20.41 -2.20 -5.95
CA PRO A 447 20.73 -0.89 -5.41
C PRO A 447 19.92 0.19 -6.13
N LEU A 448 19.09 0.92 -5.39
CA LEU A 448 18.41 2.09 -5.91
C LEU A 448 19.31 3.33 -5.85
N PRO A 449 19.17 4.26 -6.80
CA PRO A 449 19.92 5.52 -6.76
C PRO A 449 19.52 6.37 -5.56
N VAL A 450 20.45 7.16 -5.07
CA VAL A 450 20.15 8.21 -4.09
C VAL A 450 19.30 9.27 -4.79
N LEU A 451 18.15 9.59 -4.20
CA LEU A 451 17.24 10.60 -4.72
C LEU A 451 17.55 11.95 -4.06
N ASP A 452 18.19 12.83 -4.79
CA ASP A 452 18.55 14.20 -4.33
C ASP A 452 17.79 15.31 -5.06
N GLY A 453 17.05 14.95 -6.12
CA GLY A 453 16.26 15.88 -6.93
C GLY A 453 17.09 16.84 -7.81
N HIS A 454 18.41 16.70 -7.89
CA HIS A 454 19.22 17.54 -8.77
C HIS A 454 18.88 17.30 -10.25
N GLY A 455 18.59 18.40 -10.96
CA GLY A 455 18.17 18.34 -12.36
C GLY A 455 16.71 17.94 -12.59
N VAL A 456 15.98 17.56 -11.55
CA VAL A 456 14.55 17.24 -11.63
C VAL A 456 13.73 18.53 -11.66
N PRO A 457 12.70 18.64 -12.54
CA PRO A 457 11.73 19.73 -12.48
C PRO A 457 11.03 19.79 -11.11
N PRO A 458 10.42 20.94 -10.74
CA PRO A 458 9.70 21.06 -9.48
C PRO A 458 8.65 19.95 -9.29
N VAL A 459 8.66 19.32 -8.11
CA VAL A 459 7.63 18.35 -7.69
C VAL A 459 6.83 18.93 -6.54
N LEU A 460 5.55 18.58 -6.43
CA LEU A 460 4.67 19.00 -5.34
C LEU A 460 4.38 17.83 -4.41
N ILE A 461 4.75 17.95 -3.15
CA ILE A 461 4.40 17.03 -2.08
C ILE A 461 3.14 17.56 -1.39
N VAL A 462 2.13 16.72 -1.20
CA VAL A 462 0.95 17.00 -0.37
C VAL A 462 0.94 16.05 0.80
N GLN A 463 0.82 16.58 2.04
CA GLN A 463 1.00 15.77 3.24
C GLN A 463 0.06 16.16 4.38
N SER A 464 -0.72 15.20 4.89
CA SER A 464 -1.48 15.34 6.13
C SER A 464 -0.58 15.27 7.36
N VAL A 465 -0.87 16.08 8.38
CA VAL A 465 -0.08 16.11 9.62
C VAL A 465 -0.19 14.79 10.39
N HIS A 466 -1.37 14.15 10.38
CA HIS A 466 -1.64 12.89 11.09
C HIS A 466 -1.80 11.69 10.16
N ASP A 467 -1.19 11.73 8.97
CA ASP A 467 -1.19 10.57 8.05
C ASP A 467 -0.66 9.33 8.78
N PRO A 468 -1.45 8.23 8.84
CA PRO A 468 -1.04 7.03 9.57
C PRO A 468 0.03 6.22 8.82
N ALA A 469 -0.09 6.08 7.50
CA ALA A 469 0.70 5.15 6.71
C ALA A 469 2.01 5.77 6.18
N THR A 470 2.00 7.07 5.90
CA THR A 470 3.16 7.85 5.49
C THR A 470 3.29 9.09 6.38
N PRO A 471 3.78 8.94 7.61
CA PRO A 471 3.83 10.02 8.59
C PRO A 471 4.63 11.23 8.12
N ILE A 472 4.18 12.42 8.54
CA ILE A 472 4.75 13.71 8.15
C ILE A 472 6.25 13.82 8.39
N GLU A 473 6.79 13.08 9.36
CA GLU A 473 8.23 13.04 9.66
C GLU A 473 9.03 12.54 8.44
N GLY A 474 8.56 11.46 7.80
CA GLY A 474 9.19 10.92 6.60
C GLY A 474 9.05 11.86 5.40
N ALA A 475 7.85 12.38 5.16
CA ALA A 475 7.58 13.34 4.08
C ALA A 475 8.43 14.62 4.22
N THR A 476 8.57 15.14 5.45
CA THR A 476 9.40 16.33 5.72
C THR A 476 10.88 16.05 5.45
N ARG A 477 11.38 14.86 5.78
CA ARG A 477 12.76 14.47 5.47
C ARG A 477 12.98 14.33 3.97
N ALA A 478 12.05 13.71 3.26
CA ALA A 478 12.08 13.59 1.81
C ALA A 478 12.10 14.99 1.15
N HIS A 479 11.20 15.89 1.59
CA HIS A 479 11.16 17.27 1.10
C HIS A 479 12.49 18.01 1.30
N ARG A 480 13.10 17.91 2.48
CA ARG A 480 14.37 18.58 2.79
C ARG A 480 15.56 18.03 2.00
N ALA A 481 15.54 16.75 1.66
CA ALA A 481 16.63 16.06 0.96
C ALA A 481 16.51 16.09 -0.55
N PHE A 482 15.31 16.35 -1.09
CA PHE A 482 15.02 16.34 -2.53
C PHE A 482 14.93 17.77 -3.05
N ALA A 483 15.94 18.20 -3.81
CA ALA A 483 15.98 19.53 -4.42
C ALA A 483 14.74 19.77 -5.31
N ASN A 484 14.32 21.02 -5.42
CA ASN A 484 13.15 21.44 -6.20
C ASN A 484 11.80 20.85 -5.78
N SER A 485 11.69 20.21 -4.63
CA SER A 485 10.37 19.88 -4.08
C SER A 485 9.69 21.11 -3.48
N ARG A 486 8.36 21.07 -3.45
CA ARG A 486 7.49 22.02 -2.71
C ARG A 486 6.55 21.20 -1.85
N MET A 487 6.22 21.69 -0.67
CA MET A 487 5.38 20.94 0.27
C MET A 487 4.14 21.73 0.65
N LEU A 488 2.99 21.09 0.46
CA LEU A 488 1.68 21.54 0.92
C LEU A 488 1.30 20.70 2.14
N THR A 489 1.38 21.28 3.32
CA THR A 489 1.04 20.63 4.59
C THR A 489 -0.43 20.84 4.93
N ILE A 490 -1.16 19.76 5.22
CA ILE A 490 -2.59 19.85 5.55
C ILE A 490 -2.76 19.69 7.06
N THR A 491 -3.06 20.82 7.73
CA THR A 491 -3.19 20.90 9.19
C THR A 491 -4.57 20.43 9.65
N GLY A 492 -4.63 19.78 10.81
CA GLY A 492 -5.89 19.21 11.32
C GLY A 492 -6.46 18.10 10.42
N GLU A 493 -5.57 17.44 9.66
CA GLU A 493 -5.92 16.37 8.73
C GLU A 493 -5.08 15.13 9.01
N GLY A 494 -5.68 13.98 8.83
CA GLY A 494 -5.00 12.70 9.00
C GLY A 494 -5.37 11.68 7.93
N ASP A 495 -6.15 12.06 6.94
CA ASP A 495 -6.46 11.14 5.84
C ASP A 495 -5.21 10.86 5.00
N HIS A 496 -5.07 9.62 4.59
CA HIS A 496 -4.06 9.17 3.64
C HIS A 496 -4.61 9.35 2.21
N GLY A 497 -3.96 10.22 1.43
CA GLY A 497 -4.42 10.61 0.08
C GLY A 497 -5.44 11.76 0.08
N ILE A 498 -4.97 12.99 -0.13
CA ILE A 498 -5.76 14.22 0.03
C ILE A 498 -6.33 14.74 -1.29
N TYR A 499 -5.51 14.82 -2.34
CA TYR A 499 -5.97 15.31 -3.64
C TYR A 499 -7.12 14.45 -4.17
N ALA A 500 -8.13 15.11 -4.71
CA ALA A 500 -9.39 14.48 -5.12
C ALA A 500 -10.12 13.74 -3.96
N GLY A 501 -9.80 14.09 -2.71
CA GLY A 501 -10.44 13.58 -1.50
C GLY A 501 -11.57 14.45 -0.96
N GLY A 502 -11.86 15.61 -1.61
CA GLY A 502 -12.93 16.52 -1.21
C GLY A 502 -12.47 17.79 -0.48
N ASN A 503 -11.16 18.08 -0.45
CA ASN A 503 -10.63 19.36 0.02
C ASN A 503 -10.42 20.31 -1.16
N ALA A 504 -11.40 21.16 -1.45
CA ALA A 504 -11.39 22.07 -2.59
C ALA A 504 -10.21 23.07 -2.57
N ALA A 505 -9.69 23.45 -1.40
CA ALA A 505 -8.55 24.35 -1.28
C ALA A 505 -7.28 23.65 -1.74
N VAL A 506 -7.09 22.38 -1.36
CA VAL A 506 -5.97 21.54 -1.83
C VAL A 506 -6.10 21.28 -3.32
N ASP A 507 -7.29 20.88 -3.79
CA ASP A 507 -7.53 20.58 -5.21
C ASP A 507 -7.20 21.81 -6.08
N LYS A 508 -7.54 23.02 -5.64
CA LYS A 508 -7.22 24.26 -6.35
C LYS A 508 -5.71 24.49 -6.51
N VAL A 509 -4.92 24.29 -5.47
CA VAL A 509 -3.45 24.44 -5.51
C VAL A 509 -2.83 23.37 -6.39
N VAL A 510 -3.25 22.13 -6.22
CA VAL A 510 -2.75 20.97 -6.99
C VAL A 510 -3.08 21.15 -8.48
N GLU A 511 -4.31 21.54 -8.82
CA GLU A 511 -4.69 21.76 -10.23
C GLU A 511 -4.01 23.00 -10.82
N GLY A 512 -3.73 24.04 -10.03
CA GLY A 512 -2.86 25.15 -10.44
C GLY A 512 -1.47 24.65 -10.84
N PHE A 513 -0.92 23.69 -10.10
CA PHE A 513 0.34 23.06 -10.45
C PHE A 513 0.20 22.11 -11.65
N LEU A 514 -0.72 21.15 -11.63
CA LEU A 514 -0.84 20.13 -12.68
C LEU A 514 -1.34 20.67 -14.02
N VAL A 515 -2.16 21.71 -14.04
CA VAL A 515 -2.79 22.26 -15.25
C VAL A 515 -2.08 23.50 -15.77
N ASP A 516 -1.81 24.48 -14.90
CA ASP A 516 -1.22 25.76 -15.31
C ASP A 516 0.31 25.76 -15.21
N GLY A 517 0.90 24.81 -14.46
CA GLY A 517 2.32 24.80 -14.15
C GLY A 517 2.74 25.83 -13.11
N THR A 518 1.79 26.36 -12.35
CA THR A 518 2.07 27.27 -11.24
C THR A 518 2.72 26.50 -10.11
N VAL A 519 4.00 26.70 -9.88
CA VAL A 519 4.73 26.07 -8.78
C VAL A 519 4.42 26.85 -7.50
N PRO A 520 3.73 26.22 -6.51
CA PRO A 520 3.42 26.91 -5.26
C PRO A 520 4.69 27.08 -4.39
N ASN A 521 4.64 28.01 -3.45
CA ASN A 521 5.58 28.00 -2.32
C ASN A 521 5.16 26.95 -1.31
N ASP A 522 6.08 26.58 -0.41
CA ASP A 522 5.74 25.78 0.76
C ASP A 522 4.69 26.53 1.59
N GLN A 523 3.61 25.85 1.91
CA GLN A 523 2.48 26.44 2.61
C GLN A 523 1.67 25.41 3.36
N SER A 524 0.78 25.89 4.24
CA SER A 524 -0.17 25.03 4.96
C SER A 524 -1.59 25.42 4.61
N LEU A 525 -2.45 24.41 4.48
CA LEU A 525 -3.90 24.56 4.31
C LEU A 525 -4.64 23.75 5.39
N PRO A 526 -5.85 24.16 5.79
CA PRO A 526 -6.66 23.38 6.72
C PRO A 526 -7.20 22.12 6.07
N GLY A 527 -7.30 21.05 6.87
CA GLY A 527 -8.04 19.85 6.52
C GLY A 527 -9.55 20.07 6.52
N THR A 528 -10.27 19.06 6.07
CA THR A 528 -11.75 19.07 6.15
C THR A 528 -12.22 18.54 7.50
N PRO A 529 -13.41 18.96 8.00
CA PRO A 529 -13.93 18.51 9.28
C PRO A 529 -14.06 16.99 9.39
N LEU A 530 -13.97 16.47 10.61
CA LEU A 530 -14.29 15.09 10.93
C LEU A 530 -15.79 14.82 10.70
N PRO A 531 -16.21 13.58 10.38
CA PRO A 531 -17.60 13.27 10.14
C PRO A 531 -18.47 13.47 11.40
N VAL A 532 -19.73 13.79 11.18
CA VAL A 532 -20.75 13.89 12.25
C VAL A 532 -21.67 12.68 12.11
N PRO A 533 -21.77 11.80 13.11
CA PRO A 533 -22.70 10.67 13.03
C PRO A 533 -24.16 11.12 13.06
N ALA A 534 -25.04 10.34 12.45
CA ALA A 534 -26.47 10.60 12.49
C ALA A 534 -26.99 10.53 13.94
N GLY A 535 -27.79 11.50 14.36
CA GLY A 535 -28.32 11.57 15.71
C GLY A 535 -27.40 12.23 16.75
N ALA A 536 -26.31 12.85 16.32
CA ALA A 536 -25.38 13.59 17.18
C ALA A 536 -25.87 15.01 17.50
#